data_49a0b254c652e51d571b01e0884ecaaa
#
_entry.id   49a0b254c652e51d571b01e0884ecaaa
#
_cell.length_a   1.000
_cell.length_b   1.000
_cell.length_c   1.000
_cell.angle_alpha   90.00
_cell.angle_beta   90.00
_cell.angle_gamma   90.00
#
_symmetry.space_group_name_H-M   'P 1'
#
loop_
_entity.id
_entity.type
_entity.pdbx_description
1 polymer ?
#
loop_
_entity_poly.entity_id
_entity_poly.type
_entity_poly.pdbx_seq_one_letter_code
_entity_poly.pdbx_strand_id
1 'polypeptide(L)'
;MRQVRKKKNIVQLFLLLSLIFCSCSSNEDDGVTAPYDASKPIEIKDFTPKKGGGQMQMIIYGSNFGTDPKLISVKVGGKDAIVISAKGTSLYCVTPNKCYEGTVEVSIRESKAFAKEKFIYERQKVVTTVYGHKDERGNYDVADGTFAESFEKNHGLLNPTWLSFDPNSDNKILYLAQDGQPMRIIDLENKRISTGLTNTGTTLTRMRTIAWTAKGDTMVIANDGGGPNDRDENFASTVFVTRENNFQKDVQVLAIGKQCNGAALHPVNQELYYNNFSRGNLYRYDFLTYGAGVEASTLNREFICTIQDSNWEFNITMHPSGNYAYLVVKNQHYIMRMNYNWESKTFGTPYLICGGVSQAGWLDGVGASARLSSPYQGIFVKNQAYVAEGKEDQYDFYFCDRDNHAIRVLTPEGIVTTFAGRGSTSVDGKPEGYINGAIRADARFNKPVSLA
;
A
#
# COMPACT_ATOMS: atom_id res chain seq x y z
N MET A 1 -45.01 33.02 -35.72
CA MET A 1 -45.56 32.35 -36.94
C MET A 1 -44.95 30.98 -37.08
N ARG A 2 -45.84 29.99 -37.00
CA ARG A 2 -45.84 28.68 -37.68
C ARG A 2 -44.62 27.77 -37.48
N GLN A 3 -44.74 26.73 -36.61
CA GLN A 3 -45.40 25.43 -36.88
C GLN A 3 -44.64 24.62 -37.97
N VAL A 4 -44.38 23.36 -37.95
CA VAL A 4 -45.04 22.13 -37.48
C VAL A 4 -44.29 20.94 -38.09
N ARG A 5 -44.17 19.83 -37.31
CA ARG A 5 -44.10 18.41 -37.76
C ARG A 5 -42.91 17.85 -38.51
N LYS A 6 -42.30 16.84 -37.91
CA LYS A 6 -42.48 15.43 -38.35
C LYS A 6 -42.02 14.44 -37.27
N LYS A 7 -42.96 14.00 -36.46
CA LYS A 7 -42.95 12.62 -35.92
C LYS A 7 -43.38 11.72 -37.06
N LYS A 8 -42.57 10.75 -37.43
CA LYS A 8 -42.90 9.44 -38.01
C LYS A 8 -41.59 8.85 -38.53
N ASN A 9 -41.19 7.74 -37.92
CA ASN A 9 -40.51 6.59 -38.47
C ASN A 9 -39.59 5.90 -37.43
N ILE A 10 -40.15 5.60 -36.26
CA ILE A 10 -39.51 4.69 -35.26
C ILE A 10 -40.49 3.55 -34.91
N VAL A 11 -41.30 3.12 -35.81
CA VAL A 11 -42.24 1.97 -35.60
C VAL A 11 -42.07 0.87 -36.64
N GLN A 12 -41.12 0.95 -37.57
CA GLN A 12 -40.96 -0.06 -38.62
C GLN A 12 -39.63 -0.84 -38.57
N LEU A 13 -38.87 -0.82 -37.47
CA LEU A 13 -37.65 -1.63 -37.33
C LEU A 13 -37.75 -2.69 -36.21
N PHE A 14 -38.96 -2.96 -35.71
CA PHE A 14 -39.18 -4.02 -34.68
C PHE A 14 -40.03 -5.20 -35.18
N LEU A 15 -40.24 -5.36 -36.48
CA LEU A 15 -41.09 -6.43 -37.02
C LEU A 15 -40.41 -7.27 -38.12
N LEU A 16 -39.09 -7.38 -38.13
CA LEU A 16 -38.39 -8.26 -39.09
C LEU A 16 -37.27 -9.08 -38.43
N LEU A 17 -37.39 -9.43 -37.14
CA LEU A 17 -36.47 -10.36 -36.49
C LEU A 17 -37.20 -11.54 -35.82
N SER A 18 -38.32 -11.92 -36.33
CA SER A 18 -39.03 -13.14 -35.95
C SER A 18 -39.39 -13.90 -37.19
N LEU A 19 -38.49 -14.78 -37.69
CA LEU A 19 -38.73 -15.94 -38.51
C LEU A 19 -37.44 -16.41 -39.18
N ILE A 20 -36.48 -16.90 -38.39
CA ILE A 20 -35.53 -17.93 -38.81
C ILE A 20 -35.52 -18.98 -37.70
N PHE A 21 -36.62 -19.72 -37.59
CA PHE A 21 -36.53 -21.06 -37.02
C PHE A 21 -36.05 -21.96 -38.16
N CYS A 22 -34.71 -22.05 -38.31
CA CYS A 22 -34.11 -23.12 -39.05
C CYS A 22 -34.08 -24.31 -38.13
N SER A 23 -34.98 -25.25 -38.35
CA SER A 23 -34.96 -26.58 -37.78
C SER A 23 -33.67 -27.28 -38.24
N CYS A 24 -32.65 -27.28 -37.39
CA CYS A 24 -31.61 -28.29 -37.42
C CYS A 24 -31.94 -29.28 -36.31
N SER A 25 -32.46 -30.40 -36.69
CA SER A 25 -32.43 -31.62 -35.87
C SER A 25 -30.98 -32.11 -35.81
N SER A 26 -30.17 -31.57 -34.94
CA SER A 26 -28.99 -32.21 -34.41
C SER A 26 -29.41 -32.87 -33.10
N ASN A 27 -29.16 -34.13 -32.95
CA ASN A 27 -29.17 -34.83 -31.68
C ASN A 27 -28.15 -34.16 -30.75
N GLU A 28 -28.51 -33.01 -30.19
CA GLU A 28 -27.90 -32.50 -28.99
C GLU A 28 -28.38 -33.43 -27.90
N ASP A 29 -27.42 -34.20 -27.40
CA ASP A 29 -27.49 -34.93 -26.17
C ASP A 29 -27.94 -33.90 -25.10
N ASP A 30 -29.27 -33.81 -24.91
CA ASP A 30 -29.87 -32.99 -23.85
C ASP A 30 -29.22 -33.46 -22.58
N GLY A 31 -28.35 -32.61 -21.99
CA GLY A 31 -27.50 -32.93 -20.84
C GLY A 31 -28.32 -33.67 -19.79
N VAL A 32 -28.27 -34.98 -19.86
CA VAL A 32 -29.14 -35.89 -19.13
C VAL A 32 -29.00 -35.61 -17.67
N THR A 33 -30.05 -35.08 -17.07
CA THR A 33 -30.19 -34.96 -15.61
C THR A 33 -30.37 -36.37 -15.02
N ALA A 34 -29.34 -37.22 -15.18
CA ALA A 34 -29.34 -38.57 -14.64
C ALA A 34 -28.84 -38.54 -13.20
N PRO A 35 -29.47 -39.27 -12.29
CA PRO A 35 -28.93 -39.49 -10.96
C PRO A 35 -27.57 -40.21 -11.04
N TYR A 36 -26.77 -40.08 -9.99
CA TYR A 36 -25.49 -40.77 -9.86
C TYR A 36 -25.70 -42.30 -9.89
N ASP A 37 -24.97 -42.99 -10.79
CA ASP A 37 -24.96 -44.42 -10.93
C ASP A 37 -23.67 -45.01 -10.33
N ALA A 38 -23.80 -45.70 -9.18
CA ALA A 38 -22.64 -46.29 -8.50
C ALA A 38 -21.92 -47.41 -9.27
N SER A 39 -22.52 -47.95 -10.31
CA SER A 39 -21.91 -48.98 -11.17
C SER A 39 -21.00 -48.39 -12.25
N LYS A 40 -21.01 -47.08 -12.44
CA LYS A 40 -20.21 -46.37 -13.45
C LYS A 40 -19.20 -45.45 -12.78
N PRO A 41 -17.98 -45.32 -13.33
CA PRO A 41 -17.01 -44.38 -12.83
C PRO A 41 -17.49 -42.95 -13.08
N ILE A 42 -17.08 -42.02 -12.19
CA ILE A 42 -17.15 -40.60 -12.47
C ILE A 42 -15.93 -40.21 -13.31
N GLU A 43 -16.09 -39.26 -14.23
CA GLU A 43 -15.01 -38.78 -15.08
C GLU A 43 -15.06 -37.27 -15.20
N ILE A 44 -13.91 -36.63 -15.07
CA ILE A 44 -13.72 -35.20 -15.39
C ILE A 44 -13.11 -35.12 -16.78
N LYS A 45 -13.85 -34.59 -17.76
CA LYS A 45 -13.38 -34.36 -19.13
C LYS A 45 -12.64 -33.06 -19.26
N ASP A 46 -13.19 -32.00 -18.65
CA ASP A 46 -12.65 -30.63 -18.71
C ASP A 46 -13.16 -29.78 -17.58
N PHE A 47 -12.59 -28.60 -17.44
CA PHE A 47 -13.13 -27.54 -16.57
C PHE A 47 -12.76 -26.14 -17.10
N THR A 48 -13.56 -25.13 -16.75
CA THR A 48 -13.32 -23.74 -17.15
C THR A 48 -13.71 -22.80 -16.01
N PRO A 49 -12.93 -21.71 -15.77
CA PRO A 49 -11.66 -21.36 -16.41
C PRO A 49 -10.49 -22.23 -15.92
N LYS A 50 -9.40 -22.29 -16.69
CA LYS A 50 -8.17 -23.04 -16.33
C LYS A 50 -7.32 -22.32 -15.30
N LYS A 51 -7.51 -21.00 -15.15
CA LYS A 51 -6.78 -20.13 -14.23
C LYS A 51 -7.68 -19.08 -13.60
N GLY A 52 -7.33 -18.63 -12.42
CA GLY A 52 -8.02 -17.54 -11.72
C GLY A 52 -7.83 -17.54 -10.22
N GLY A 53 -8.54 -16.65 -9.54
CA GLY A 53 -8.46 -16.45 -8.09
C GLY A 53 -9.42 -17.30 -7.27
N GLY A 54 -9.49 -17.01 -5.98
CA GLY A 54 -10.53 -17.52 -5.09
C GLY A 54 -11.88 -16.84 -5.33
N GLN A 55 -12.95 -17.53 -4.91
CA GLN A 55 -14.35 -17.09 -5.07
C GLN A 55 -14.79 -16.91 -6.53
N MET A 56 -14.11 -17.54 -7.46
CA MET A 56 -14.46 -17.48 -8.86
C MET A 56 -15.35 -18.65 -9.26
N GLN A 57 -16.27 -18.38 -10.16
CA GLN A 57 -17.16 -19.38 -10.74
C GLN A 57 -16.36 -20.34 -11.63
N MET A 58 -16.61 -21.64 -11.47
CA MET A 58 -15.97 -22.72 -12.22
C MET A 58 -17.04 -23.72 -12.68
N ILE A 59 -16.94 -24.15 -13.91
CA ILE A 59 -17.74 -25.25 -14.44
C ILE A 59 -16.82 -26.44 -14.70
N ILE A 60 -17.18 -27.60 -14.17
CA ILE A 60 -16.48 -28.85 -14.39
C ILE A 60 -17.36 -29.71 -15.31
N TYR A 61 -16.83 -30.13 -16.44
CA TYR A 61 -17.49 -30.99 -17.39
C TYR A 61 -17.02 -32.45 -17.25
N GLY A 62 -17.95 -33.39 -17.38
CA GLY A 62 -17.62 -34.78 -17.20
C GLY A 62 -18.80 -35.73 -17.40
N SER A 63 -18.84 -36.81 -16.65
CA SER A 63 -19.94 -37.78 -16.68
C SER A 63 -20.18 -38.37 -15.29
N ASN A 64 -21.43 -38.81 -15.11
CA ASN A 64 -21.92 -39.51 -13.92
C ASN A 64 -21.80 -38.69 -12.63
N PHE A 65 -22.00 -37.38 -12.68
CA PHE A 65 -21.96 -36.53 -11.49
C PHE A 65 -23.25 -36.57 -10.65
N GLY A 66 -24.37 -37.04 -11.24
CA GLY A 66 -25.67 -36.97 -10.59
C GLY A 66 -26.23 -35.55 -10.55
N THR A 67 -27.29 -35.34 -9.76
CA THR A 67 -28.04 -34.07 -9.72
C THR A 67 -28.14 -33.46 -8.31
N ASP A 68 -27.67 -34.16 -7.27
CA ASP A 68 -27.70 -33.66 -5.90
C ASP A 68 -26.34 -33.07 -5.50
N PRO A 69 -26.17 -31.73 -5.44
CA PRO A 69 -24.91 -31.08 -5.08
C PRO A 69 -24.43 -31.40 -3.65
N LYS A 70 -25.34 -31.85 -2.76
CA LYS A 70 -24.98 -32.19 -1.37
C LYS A 70 -24.19 -33.50 -1.26
N LEU A 71 -24.26 -34.36 -2.26
CA LEU A 71 -23.53 -35.62 -2.31
C LEU A 71 -22.17 -35.49 -2.98
N ILE A 72 -21.84 -34.29 -3.52
CA ILE A 72 -20.66 -34.06 -4.34
C ILE A 72 -19.69 -33.15 -3.56
N SER A 73 -18.46 -33.63 -3.43
CA SER A 73 -17.35 -32.81 -2.95
C SER A 73 -16.44 -32.48 -4.12
N VAL A 74 -16.10 -31.19 -4.26
CA VAL A 74 -15.13 -30.69 -5.22
C VAL A 74 -13.96 -30.09 -4.46
N LYS A 75 -12.72 -30.46 -4.83
CA LYS A 75 -11.51 -29.82 -4.31
C LYS A 75 -10.71 -29.19 -5.44
N VAL A 76 -10.19 -28.01 -5.20
CA VAL A 76 -9.28 -27.29 -6.10
C VAL A 76 -8.01 -26.97 -5.33
N GLY A 77 -6.86 -27.51 -5.79
CA GLY A 77 -5.61 -27.36 -5.07
C GLY A 77 -5.64 -27.90 -3.63
N GLY A 78 -6.40 -28.99 -3.40
CA GLY A 78 -6.55 -29.64 -2.10
C GLY A 78 -7.52 -28.97 -1.14
N LYS A 79 -8.18 -27.86 -1.52
CA LYS A 79 -9.18 -27.16 -0.68
C LYS A 79 -10.59 -27.31 -1.23
N ASP A 80 -11.56 -27.36 -0.34
CA ASP A 80 -12.96 -27.57 -0.68
C ASP A 80 -13.55 -26.36 -1.41
N ALA A 81 -14.12 -26.60 -2.60
CA ALA A 81 -14.89 -25.67 -3.38
C ALA A 81 -16.38 -25.77 -3.02
N ILE A 82 -17.12 -24.68 -3.19
CA ILE A 82 -18.56 -24.67 -2.95
C ILE A 82 -19.27 -25.17 -4.20
N VAL A 83 -19.96 -26.31 -4.12
CA VAL A 83 -20.80 -26.83 -5.21
C VAL A 83 -22.15 -26.13 -5.17
N ILE A 84 -22.50 -25.38 -6.21
CA ILE A 84 -23.76 -24.62 -6.30
C ILE A 84 -24.84 -25.48 -6.95
N SER A 85 -24.51 -26.15 -8.06
CA SER A 85 -25.46 -27.03 -8.77
C SER A 85 -24.75 -28.16 -9.48
N ALA A 86 -25.48 -29.23 -9.73
CA ALA A 86 -25.02 -30.41 -10.42
C ALA A 86 -26.02 -30.86 -11.50
N LYS A 87 -25.51 -31.21 -12.66
CA LYS A 87 -26.18 -31.94 -13.73
C LYS A 87 -25.35 -33.18 -14.02
N GLY A 88 -25.91 -34.24 -14.56
CA GLY A 88 -25.19 -35.48 -14.78
C GLY A 88 -23.85 -35.34 -15.52
N THR A 89 -23.68 -34.31 -16.34
CA THR A 89 -22.50 -34.02 -17.15
C THR A 89 -21.76 -32.75 -16.80
N SER A 90 -22.25 -31.94 -15.85
CA SER A 90 -21.57 -30.71 -15.45
C SER A 90 -21.81 -30.35 -13.98
N LEU A 91 -20.81 -29.77 -13.35
CA LEU A 91 -20.88 -29.17 -12.00
C LEU A 91 -20.60 -27.68 -12.10
N TYR A 92 -21.41 -26.89 -11.41
CA TYR A 92 -21.16 -25.47 -11.20
C TYR A 92 -20.71 -25.24 -9.76
N CYS A 93 -19.50 -24.73 -9.59
CA CYS A 93 -18.92 -24.51 -8.28
C CYS A 93 -18.18 -23.17 -8.18
N VAL A 94 -17.81 -22.79 -6.97
CA VAL A 94 -17.00 -21.62 -6.67
C VAL A 94 -15.67 -22.08 -6.09
N THR A 95 -14.57 -21.59 -6.67
CA THR A 95 -13.21 -21.90 -6.22
C THR A 95 -12.98 -21.45 -4.79
N PRO A 96 -12.24 -22.21 -3.97
CA PRO A 96 -11.98 -21.85 -2.58
C PRO A 96 -11.08 -20.64 -2.46
N ASN A 97 -11.20 -19.91 -1.34
CA ASN A 97 -10.25 -18.89 -0.97
C ASN A 97 -8.89 -19.51 -0.60
N LYS A 98 -7.79 -18.82 -0.99
CA LYS A 98 -6.42 -19.24 -0.65
C LYS A 98 -6.11 -20.69 -1.08
N CYS A 99 -6.65 -21.15 -2.22
CA CYS A 99 -6.17 -22.39 -2.79
C CYS A 99 -4.80 -22.17 -3.43
N TYR A 100 -4.08 -23.27 -3.64
CA TYR A 100 -2.83 -23.27 -4.37
C TYR A 100 -3.07 -23.82 -5.79
N GLU A 101 -2.13 -23.59 -6.68
CA GLU A 101 -2.10 -24.31 -7.94
C GLU A 101 -2.22 -25.81 -7.69
N GLY A 102 -3.07 -26.50 -8.40
CA GLY A 102 -3.25 -27.91 -8.17
C GLY A 102 -4.39 -28.55 -8.92
N THR A 103 -4.59 -29.83 -8.57
CA THR A 103 -5.57 -30.70 -9.21
C THR A 103 -7.00 -30.29 -8.86
N VAL A 104 -7.89 -30.39 -9.83
CA VAL A 104 -9.34 -30.35 -9.61
C VAL A 104 -9.80 -31.80 -9.38
N GLU A 105 -10.35 -32.04 -8.20
CA GLU A 105 -10.86 -33.36 -7.74
C GLU A 105 -12.37 -33.27 -7.56
N VAL A 106 -13.09 -34.28 -8.04
CA VAL A 106 -14.52 -34.50 -7.76
C VAL A 106 -14.65 -35.82 -7.02
N SER A 107 -15.36 -35.83 -5.90
CA SER A 107 -15.66 -37.04 -5.13
C SER A 107 -17.16 -37.16 -4.93
N ILE A 108 -17.70 -38.34 -5.12
CA ILE A 108 -19.09 -38.69 -4.89
C ILE A 108 -19.11 -40.06 -4.16
N ARG A 109 -19.53 -40.07 -2.89
CA ARG A 109 -19.38 -41.21 -2.00
C ARG A 109 -17.92 -41.71 -1.98
N GLU A 110 -17.64 -42.94 -2.38
CA GLU A 110 -16.29 -43.53 -2.42
C GLU A 110 -15.58 -43.32 -3.75
N SER A 111 -16.29 -42.86 -4.81
CA SER A 111 -15.73 -42.63 -6.12
C SER A 111 -15.03 -41.30 -6.23
N LYS A 112 -13.86 -41.27 -6.89
CA LYS A 112 -13.06 -40.06 -7.12
C LYS A 112 -12.63 -39.96 -8.56
N ALA A 113 -12.61 -38.71 -9.07
CA ALA A 113 -12.02 -38.38 -10.37
C ALA A 113 -11.13 -37.14 -10.26
N PHE A 114 -10.12 -37.07 -11.09
CA PHE A 114 -9.16 -35.99 -11.14
C PHE A 114 -9.10 -35.43 -12.57
N ALA A 115 -9.06 -34.11 -12.67
CA ALA A 115 -8.82 -33.46 -13.95
C ALA A 115 -7.39 -33.76 -14.46
N LYS A 116 -7.22 -33.88 -15.78
CA LYS A 116 -5.91 -34.07 -16.39
C LYS A 116 -5.03 -32.85 -16.26
N GLU A 117 -5.62 -31.67 -16.38
CA GLU A 117 -4.92 -30.42 -16.25
C GLU A 117 -5.07 -29.87 -14.81
N LYS A 118 -4.07 -29.12 -14.38
CA LYS A 118 -4.11 -28.42 -13.10
C LYS A 118 -4.79 -27.06 -13.25
N PHE A 119 -5.51 -26.63 -12.22
CA PHE A 119 -5.96 -25.26 -12.08
C PHE A 119 -4.77 -24.37 -11.68
N ILE A 120 -4.56 -23.27 -12.40
CA ILE A 120 -3.53 -22.28 -12.11
C ILE A 120 -4.15 -21.21 -11.22
N TYR A 121 -3.74 -21.17 -9.95
CA TYR A 121 -4.24 -20.19 -9.01
C TYR A 121 -3.52 -18.85 -9.15
N GLU A 122 -4.24 -17.85 -9.63
CA GLU A 122 -3.73 -16.47 -9.73
C GLU A 122 -3.94 -15.74 -8.41
N ARG A 123 -2.83 -15.39 -7.74
CA ARG A 123 -2.87 -14.56 -6.54
C ARG A 123 -3.14 -13.12 -6.96
N GLN A 124 -4.28 -12.59 -6.55
CA GLN A 124 -4.57 -11.19 -6.73
C GLN A 124 -4.10 -10.40 -5.52
N LYS A 125 -3.30 -9.35 -5.73
CA LYS A 125 -2.99 -8.38 -4.70
C LYS A 125 -4.23 -7.52 -4.44
N VAL A 126 -4.61 -7.39 -3.18
CA VAL A 126 -5.78 -6.61 -2.76
C VAL A 126 -5.41 -5.61 -1.67
N VAL A 127 -6.14 -4.51 -1.62
CA VAL A 127 -6.13 -3.57 -0.51
C VAL A 127 -7.30 -3.91 0.42
N THR A 128 -7.02 -3.93 1.71
CA THR A 128 -8.03 -4.10 2.77
C THR A 128 -7.81 -3.06 3.86
N THR A 129 -8.88 -2.45 4.34
CA THR A 129 -8.84 -1.59 5.52
C THR A 129 -8.71 -2.45 6.77
N VAL A 130 -7.68 -2.22 7.56
CA VAL A 130 -7.45 -2.95 8.84
C VAL A 130 -7.91 -2.17 10.05
N TYR A 131 -7.90 -0.83 9.97
CA TYR A 131 -8.34 0.05 11.06
C TYR A 131 -8.90 1.34 10.46
N GLY A 132 -9.93 1.87 11.12
CA GLY A 132 -10.56 3.14 10.76
C GLY A 132 -11.89 2.97 10.04
N HIS A 133 -12.90 3.60 10.62
CA HIS A 133 -14.25 3.68 10.07
C HIS A 133 -14.85 5.04 10.38
N LYS A 134 -15.77 5.49 9.53
CA LYS A 134 -16.57 6.70 9.74
C LYS A 134 -18.04 6.32 9.72
N ASP A 135 -18.85 7.02 10.52
CA ASP A 135 -20.29 6.89 10.44
C ASP A 135 -20.83 7.45 9.10
N GLU A 136 -22.11 7.33 8.86
CA GLU A 136 -22.80 7.84 7.65
C GLU A 136 -22.64 9.35 7.46
N ARG A 137 -22.38 10.09 8.54
CA ARG A 137 -22.14 11.55 8.52
C ARG A 137 -20.67 11.91 8.36
N GLY A 138 -19.78 10.92 8.33
CA GLY A 138 -18.33 11.09 8.23
C GLY A 138 -17.61 11.34 9.55
N ASN A 139 -18.27 11.16 10.70
CA ASN A 139 -17.67 11.34 12.01
C ASN A 139 -16.93 10.08 12.47
N TYR A 140 -15.92 10.26 13.30
CA TYR A 140 -15.17 9.21 13.97
C TYR A 140 -14.52 9.74 15.24
N ASP A 141 -14.26 8.83 16.18
CA ASP A 141 -13.53 9.11 17.42
C ASP A 141 -12.10 8.56 17.32
N VAL A 142 -11.18 9.21 18.05
CA VAL A 142 -9.81 8.71 18.21
C VAL A 142 -9.70 8.01 19.55
N ALA A 143 -9.62 6.68 19.50
CA ALA A 143 -9.62 5.86 20.70
C ALA A 143 -8.65 4.68 20.57
N ASP A 144 -8.28 4.13 21.73
CA ASP A 144 -7.58 2.86 21.81
C ASP A 144 -8.60 1.72 21.66
N GLY A 145 -8.17 0.59 21.09
CA GLY A 145 -9.06 -0.57 20.94
C GLY A 145 -8.53 -1.58 19.93
N THR A 146 -9.36 -2.59 19.66
CA THR A 146 -9.07 -3.59 18.64
C THR A 146 -9.41 -3.08 17.24
N PHE A 147 -8.88 -3.74 16.21
CA PHE A 147 -9.24 -3.41 14.82
C PHE A 147 -10.75 -3.61 14.57
N ALA A 148 -11.37 -4.65 15.17
CA ALA A 148 -12.79 -4.88 15.05
C ALA A 148 -13.62 -3.74 15.67
N GLU A 149 -13.26 -3.28 16.86
CA GLU A 149 -13.93 -2.16 17.52
C GLU A 149 -13.89 -0.87 16.70
N SER A 150 -12.85 -0.66 15.87
CA SER A 150 -12.78 0.54 15.04
C SER A 150 -13.91 0.60 14.02
N PHE A 151 -14.37 -0.55 13.52
CA PHE A 151 -15.51 -0.63 12.60
C PHE A 151 -16.85 -0.54 13.32
N GLU A 152 -16.94 -1.11 14.52
CA GLU A 152 -18.18 -1.10 15.32
C GLU A 152 -18.47 0.26 15.96
N LYS A 153 -17.42 0.98 16.38
CA LYS A 153 -17.50 2.21 17.17
C LYS A 153 -17.06 3.47 16.39
N ASN A 154 -16.78 3.34 15.08
CA ASN A 154 -16.31 4.43 14.23
C ASN A 154 -15.03 5.11 14.76
N HIS A 155 -14.00 4.33 15.06
CA HIS A 155 -12.71 4.89 15.44
C HIS A 155 -11.87 5.22 14.20
N GLY A 156 -11.03 6.24 14.32
CA GLY A 156 -10.14 6.69 13.25
C GLY A 156 -8.80 7.23 13.76
N LEU A 157 -8.05 7.83 12.86
CA LEU A 157 -6.75 8.43 13.10
C LEU A 157 -6.78 9.90 12.71
N LEU A 158 -6.07 10.75 13.46
CA LEU A 158 -5.95 12.19 13.16
C LEU A 158 -4.56 12.50 12.61
N ASN A 159 -4.52 13.24 11.51
CA ASN A 159 -3.31 13.84 10.95
C ASN A 159 -2.08 12.89 10.89
N PRO A 160 -2.20 11.67 10.33
CA PRO A 160 -1.07 10.77 10.20
C PRO A 160 0.03 11.40 9.36
N THR A 161 1.30 11.19 9.75
CA THR A 161 2.47 11.71 9.03
C THR A 161 3.44 10.62 8.61
N TRP A 162 3.77 9.68 9.48
CA TRP A 162 4.80 8.69 9.22
C TRP A 162 4.52 7.36 9.90
N LEU A 163 4.66 6.28 9.14
CA LEU A 163 4.64 4.92 9.66
C LEU A 163 6.05 4.34 9.70
N SER A 164 6.36 3.62 10.76
CA SER A 164 7.62 2.89 10.86
C SER A 164 7.45 1.63 11.69
N PHE A 165 7.93 0.50 11.20
CA PHE A 165 8.05 -0.70 12.01
C PHE A 165 9.07 -0.51 13.13
N ASP A 166 8.80 -1.08 14.28
CA ASP A 166 9.83 -1.36 15.28
C ASP A 166 10.80 -2.40 14.70
N PRO A 167 12.09 -2.06 14.51
CA PRO A 167 13.04 -2.96 13.86
C PRO A 167 13.26 -4.26 14.64
N ASN A 168 12.90 -4.29 15.93
CA ASN A 168 13.08 -5.45 16.81
C ASN A 168 11.76 -6.22 17.05
N SER A 169 10.70 -5.92 16.35
CA SER A 169 9.37 -6.54 16.53
C SER A 169 9.02 -7.64 15.52
N ASP A 170 9.92 -7.99 14.62
CA ASP A 170 9.65 -8.93 13.53
C ASP A 170 8.41 -8.53 12.70
N ASN A 171 8.33 -7.24 12.36
CA ASN A 171 7.23 -6.61 11.63
C ASN A 171 5.84 -6.74 12.30
N LYS A 172 5.79 -6.86 13.62
CA LYS A 172 4.55 -6.98 14.38
C LYS A 172 4.04 -5.64 14.92
N ILE A 173 4.94 -4.73 15.26
CA ILE A 173 4.62 -3.43 15.87
C ILE A 173 4.98 -2.31 14.90
N LEU A 174 4.02 -1.41 14.68
CA LEU A 174 4.19 -0.17 13.92
C LEU A 174 3.99 1.02 14.84
N TYR A 175 4.81 2.03 14.65
CA TYR A 175 4.62 3.36 15.23
C TYR A 175 4.10 4.30 14.16
N LEU A 176 3.02 5.02 14.47
CA LEU A 176 2.45 6.04 13.62
C LEU A 176 2.63 7.41 14.26
N ALA A 177 3.50 8.23 13.70
CA ALA A 177 3.60 9.64 14.04
C ALA A 177 2.38 10.42 13.52
N GLN A 178 1.92 11.38 14.29
CA GLN A 178 0.78 12.22 13.96
C GLN A 178 1.12 13.70 14.21
N ASP A 179 0.63 14.58 13.35
CA ASP A 179 0.84 16.02 13.48
C ASP A 179 -0.02 16.60 14.59
N GLY A 180 0.61 17.13 15.63
CA GLY A 180 -0.07 17.73 16.77
C GLY A 180 -0.92 16.77 17.62
N GLN A 181 -0.68 15.47 17.49
CA GLN A 181 -1.42 14.39 18.16
C GLN A 181 -0.46 13.40 18.81
N PRO A 182 -0.90 12.62 19.80
CA PRO A 182 -0.13 11.50 20.32
C PRO A 182 0.27 10.50 19.23
N MET A 183 1.45 9.91 19.35
CA MET A 183 1.86 8.76 18.52
C MET A 183 0.93 7.59 18.77
N ARG A 184 0.66 6.80 17.72
CA ARG A 184 -0.11 5.55 17.84
C ARG A 184 0.80 4.36 17.71
N ILE A 185 0.55 3.33 18.49
CA ILE A 185 1.19 2.02 18.41
C ILE A 185 0.18 1.06 17.81
N ILE A 186 0.53 0.43 16.70
CA ILE A 186 -0.30 -0.51 15.97
C ILE A 186 0.31 -1.89 16.13
N ASP A 187 -0.37 -2.76 16.86
CA ASP A 187 0.01 -4.14 17.10
C ASP A 187 -0.74 -5.03 16.11
N LEU A 188 -0.01 -5.52 15.10
CA LEU A 188 -0.58 -6.35 14.03
C LEU A 188 -0.86 -7.79 14.50
N GLU A 189 -0.10 -8.28 15.48
CA GLU A 189 -0.28 -9.62 16.04
C GLU A 189 -1.56 -9.70 16.89
N ASN A 190 -1.74 -8.74 17.80
CA ASN A 190 -2.90 -8.66 18.65
C ASN A 190 -4.07 -7.86 18.03
N LYS A 191 -3.88 -7.35 16.82
CA LYS A 191 -4.88 -6.59 16.05
C LYS A 191 -5.51 -5.45 16.84
N ARG A 192 -4.66 -4.62 17.43
CA ARG A 192 -5.08 -3.49 18.26
C ARG A 192 -4.24 -2.26 18.00
N ILE A 193 -4.81 -1.11 18.37
CA ILE A 193 -4.11 0.18 18.40
C ILE A 193 -4.16 0.76 19.81
N SER A 194 -3.08 1.40 20.21
CA SER A 194 -2.99 2.10 21.50
C SER A 194 -2.26 3.42 21.36
N THR A 195 -2.48 4.29 22.32
CA THR A 195 -1.75 5.55 22.45
C THR A 195 -0.33 5.28 22.93
N GLY A 196 0.63 5.83 22.21
CA GLY A 196 2.06 5.78 22.53
C GLY A 196 2.55 7.11 23.13
N LEU A 197 3.67 7.59 22.58
CA LEU A 197 4.28 8.84 23.02
C LEU A 197 3.31 10.02 22.88
N THR A 198 3.12 10.76 23.99
CA THR A 198 2.29 11.95 23.99
C THR A 198 3.16 13.19 23.79
N ASN A 199 2.61 14.21 23.15
CA ASN A 199 3.26 15.51 22.98
C ASN A 199 2.95 16.53 24.09
N THR A 200 2.25 16.11 25.14
CA THR A 200 1.81 17.00 26.22
C THR A 200 2.96 17.31 27.17
N GLY A 201 3.28 18.59 27.33
CA GLY A 201 4.31 19.07 28.28
C GLY A 201 5.75 18.77 27.87
N THR A 202 6.01 18.45 26.63
CA THR A 202 7.33 18.16 26.08
C THR A 202 7.76 19.20 25.03
N THR A 203 9.05 19.19 24.68
CA THR A 203 9.58 19.96 23.54
C THR A 203 9.08 19.42 22.19
N LEU A 204 8.51 18.21 22.17
CA LEU A 204 7.94 17.57 21.00
C LEU A 204 6.48 18.00 20.82
N THR A 205 6.19 18.74 19.76
CA THR A 205 4.84 19.29 19.52
C THR A 205 4.19 18.74 18.27
N ARG A 206 4.97 18.52 17.20
CA ARG A 206 4.45 18.06 15.89
C ARG A 206 5.39 17.00 15.31
N MET A 207 4.99 15.75 15.41
CA MET A 207 5.79 14.62 14.91
C MET A 207 5.71 14.52 13.39
N ARG A 208 6.86 14.33 12.73
CA ARG A 208 6.93 14.14 11.27
C ARG A 208 7.49 12.78 10.92
N THR A 209 8.79 12.58 10.94
CA THR A 209 9.41 11.33 10.58
C THR A 209 9.89 10.54 11.80
N ILE A 210 9.98 9.22 11.66
CA ILE A 210 10.57 8.31 12.62
C ILE A 210 11.77 7.65 11.96
N ALA A 211 12.93 7.69 12.64
CA ALA A 211 14.12 6.97 12.26
C ALA A 211 14.65 6.14 13.44
N TRP A 212 15.38 5.09 13.16
CA TRP A 212 15.88 4.16 14.18
C TRP A 212 17.39 4.08 14.14
N THR A 213 18.01 3.98 15.32
CA THR A 213 19.40 3.51 15.41
C THR A 213 19.52 2.08 14.89
N ALA A 214 20.71 1.68 14.45
CA ALA A 214 20.94 0.35 13.89
C ALA A 214 20.58 -0.80 14.86
N LYS A 215 20.65 -0.55 16.17
CA LYS A 215 20.23 -1.51 17.20
C LYS A 215 18.72 -1.52 17.45
N GLY A 216 17.98 -0.52 16.94
CA GLY A 216 16.57 -0.34 17.24
C GLY A 216 16.27 0.00 18.70
N ASP A 217 17.26 0.47 19.45
CA ASP A 217 17.14 0.83 20.85
C ASP A 217 16.72 2.30 21.05
N THR A 218 16.87 3.12 20.03
CA THR A 218 16.57 4.55 20.05
C THR A 218 15.75 4.92 18.84
N MET A 219 14.62 5.61 19.08
CA MET A 219 13.74 6.20 18.08
C MET A 219 14.05 7.70 17.99
N VAL A 220 14.41 8.16 16.80
CA VAL A 220 14.61 9.58 16.48
C VAL A 220 13.39 10.11 15.77
N ILE A 221 12.87 11.25 16.20
CA ILE A 221 11.64 11.85 15.69
C ILE A 221 11.94 13.26 15.20
N ALA A 222 11.57 13.55 13.96
CA ALA A 222 11.57 14.91 13.43
C ALA A 222 10.41 15.71 14.05
N ASN A 223 10.72 16.90 14.53
CA ASN A 223 9.80 17.79 15.22
C ASN A 223 9.58 19.08 14.42
N ASP A 224 8.41 19.21 13.83
CA ASP A 224 7.97 20.40 13.10
C ASP A 224 7.27 21.41 14.03
N GLY A 225 7.45 21.26 15.32
CA GLY A 225 6.93 22.21 16.30
C GLY A 225 7.71 23.51 16.28
N GLY A 226 7.02 24.61 16.44
CA GLY A 226 7.60 25.92 16.63
C GLY A 226 6.82 26.67 17.68
N GLY A 227 7.51 27.39 18.56
CA GLY A 227 6.88 28.40 19.39
C GLY A 227 6.35 29.57 18.53
N PRO A 228 5.66 30.54 19.12
CA PRO A 228 5.09 31.70 18.43
C PRO A 228 6.12 32.58 17.67
N ASN A 229 7.40 32.28 17.82
CA ASN A 229 8.49 32.91 17.09
C ASN A 229 9.12 31.90 16.12
N ASP A 230 8.62 31.84 14.91
CA ASP A 230 9.15 31.06 13.77
C ASP A 230 10.64 31.23 13.43
N ARG A 231 11.39 31.95 14.25
CA ARG A 231 12.77 32.36 14.03
C ARG A 231 13.78 31.75 14.99
N ASP A 232 13.33 30.92 15.94
CA ASP A 232 14.23 30.37 16.96
C ASP A 232 14.99 29.16 16.39
N GLU A 233 16.23 29.39 15.97
CA GLU A 233 17.16 28.36 15.56
C GLU A 233 17.59 27.42 16.69
N ASN A 234 17.25 27.76 17.94
CA ASN A 234 17.52 26.93 19.12
C ASN A 234 16.38 25.93 19.42
N PHE A 235 15.39 25.85 18.58
CA PHE A 235 14.31 24.89 18.76
C PHE A 235 14.74 23.44 18.46
N ALA A 236 14.22 22.50 19.23
CA ALA A 236 14.47 21.07 19.03
C ALA A 236 13.93 20.59 17.67
N SER A 237 14.79 20.51 16.66
CA SER A 237 14.45 19.99 15.33
C SER A 237 14.24 18.49 15.35
N THR A 238 15.07 17.79 16.11
CA THR A 238 14.97 16.34 16.31
C THR A 238 15.08 16.01 17.78
N VAL A 239 14.25 15.07 18.19
CA VAL A 239 14.24 14.50 19.53
C VAL A 239 14.42 13.00 19.46
N PHE A 240 14.73 12.37 20.58
CA PHE A 240 14.79 10.93 20.68
C PHE A 240 14.15 10.41 21.96
N VAL A 241 13.73 9.16 21.89
CA VAL A 241 13.23 8.35 23.00
C VAL A 241 13.84 6.95 22.91
N THR A 242 13.95 6.26 24.05
CA THR A 242 14.64 4.97 24.12
C THR A 242 13.70 3.82 24.39
N ARG A 243 14.14 2.62 24.00
CA ARG A 243 13.43 1.36 24.27
C ARG A 243 13.29 1.08 25.76
N GLU A 244 14.26 1.48 26.57
CA GLU A 244 14.20 1.36 28.04
C GLU A 244 12.92 1.96 28.62
N ASN A 245 12.45 3.05 28.02
CA ASN A 245 11.23 3.75 28.40
C ASN A 245 10.03 3.38 27.48
N ASN A 246 10.11 2.25 26.76
CA ASN A 246 9.11 1.82 25.79
C ASN A 246 8.74 2.89 24.75
N PHE A 247 9.65 3.81 24.47
CA PHE A 247 9.45 4.96 23.56
C PHE A 247 8.27 5.87 23.92
N GLN A 248 7.87 5.94 25.19
CA GLN A 248 6.67 6.65 25.61
C GLN A 248 6.92 7.86 26.52
N LYS A 249 8.13 8.03 27.01
CA LYS A 249 8.52 9.11 27.94
C LYS A 249 9.99 9.49 27.80
N ASP A 250 10.39 10.50 28.58
CA ASP A 250 11.78 10.98 28.64
C ASP A 250 12.31 11.45 27.28
N VAL A 251 11.52 12.31 26.63
CA VAL A 251 11.89 12.92 25.34
C VAL A 251 13.11 13.83 25.53
N GLN A 252 14.17 13.53 24.80
CA GLN A 252 15.42 14.27 24.83
C GLN A 252 15.70 14.97 23.50
N VAL A 253 16.34 16.14 23.55
CA VAL A 253 16.77 16.85 22.34
C VAL A 253 17.99 16.16 21.75
N LEU A 254 17.92 15.79 20.46
CA LEU A 254 19.07 15.25 19.73
C LEU A 254 19.82 16.35 19.02
N ALA A 255 19.14 17.16 18.22
CA ALA A 255 19.72 18.30 17.52
C ALA A 255 18.74 19.45 17.43
N ILE A 256 19.29 20.67 17.39
CA ILE A 256 18.51 21.89 17.21
C ILE A 256 18.62 22.42 15.78
N GLY A 257 17.72 23.29 15.48
CA GLY A 257 17.53 24.02 14.24
C GLY A 257 16.14 24.62 14.26
N LYS A 258 15.59 24.95 13.11
CA LYS A 258 14.17 25.26 13.02
C LYS A 258 13.34 23.99 12.89
N GLN A 259 12.04 24.16 12.77
CA GLN A 259 11.06 23.11 12.42
C GLN A 259 11.62 22.10 11.43
N CYS A 260 11.51 20.82 11.74
CA CYS A 260 12.06 19.74 10.94
C CYS A 260 10.94 18.84 10.39
N ASN A 261 10.82 18.76 9.08
CA ASN A 261 9.86 17.91 8.40
C ASN A 261 10.45 16.55 7.97
N GLY A 262 11.78 16.41 7.96
CA GLY A 262 12.46 15.22 7.55
C GLY A 262 13.75 14.98 8.33
N ALA A 263 13.83 13.83 8.98
CA ALA A 263 15.05 13.36 9.63
C ALA A 263 15.24 11.86 9.33
N ALA A 264 16.50 11.47 9.12
CA ALA A 264 16.87 10.09 8.87
C ALA A 264 18.27 9.81 9.42
N LEU A 265 18.51 8.57 9.80
CA LEU A 265 19.85 8.09 10.21
C LEU A 265 20.48 7.31 9.07
N HIS A 266 21.77 7.55 8.81
CA HIS A 266 22.52 6.72 7.88
C HIS A 266 22.61 5.28 8.42
N PRO A 267 22.19 4.25 7.65
CA PRO A 267 22.00 2.90 8.21
C PRO A 267 23.29 2.25 8.73
N VAL A 268 24.44 2.68 8.25
CA VAL A 268 25.75 2.13 8.65
C VAL A 268 26.48 3.04 9.62
N ASN A 269 26.70 4.30 9.24
CA ASN A 269 27.50 5.24 10.05
C ASN A 269 26.69 5.95 11.14
N GLN A 270 25.36 5.86 11.09
CA GLN A 270 24.43 6.42 12.07
C GLN A 270 24.43 7.95 12.18
N GLU A 271 25.05 8.66 11.27
CA GLU A 271 24.92 10.14 11.25
C GLU A 271 23.47 10.53 11.04
N LEU A 272 23.04 11.56 11.72
CA LEU A 272 21.73 12.20 11.54
C LEU A 272 21.77 13.16 10.35
N TYR A 273 20.79 13.01 9.44
CA TYR A 273 20.48 13.99 8.42
C TYR A 273 19.10 14.57 8.69
N TYR A 274 18.97 15.88 8.72
CA TYR A 274 17.71 16.54 9.07
C TYR A 274 17.57 17.90 8.36
N ASN A 275 16.34 18.29 8.10
CA ASN A 275 16.07 19.55 7.42
C ASN A 275 15.69 20.67 8.37
N ASN A 276 15.78 21.90 7.86
CA ASN A 276 15.31 23.12 8.48
C ASN A 276 14.19 23.70 7.61
N PHE A 277 12.98 23.71 8.14
CA PHE A 277 11.79 24.16 7.43
C PHE A 277 11.89 25.60 6.87
N SER A 278 12.49 26.53 7.60
CA SER A 278 12.45 27.94 7.20
C SER A 278 13.31 28.31 6.02
N ARG A 279 14.24 27.46 5.63
CA ARG A 279 15.20 27.74 4.54
C ARG A 279 15.43 26.56 3.62
N GLY A 280 14.85 25.42 3.92
CA GLY A 280 15.09 24.17 3.20
C GLY A 280 16.53 23.65 3.33
N ASN A 281 17.24 24.04 4.37
CA ASN A 281 18.58 23.56 4.60
C ASN A 281 18.59 22.12 5.06
N LEU A 282 19.52 21.34 4.52
CA LEU A 282 19.83 19.99 4.96
C LEU A 282 21.12 20.02 5.77
N TYR A 283 21.09 19.44 6.97
CA TYR A 283 22.22 19.33 7.87
C TYR A 283 22.60 17.87 8.08
N ARG A 284 23.89 17.61 8.32
CA ARG A 284 24.45 16.39 8.87
C ARG A 284 24.90 16.64 10.31
N TYR A 285 24.69 15.65 11.17
CA TYR A 285 25.14 15.71 12.55
C TYR A 285 25.58 14.34 13.06
N ASP A 286 26.86 14.24 13.44
CA ASP A 286 27.46 13.03 14.04
C ASP A 286 27.30 13.05 15.56
N PHE A 287 26.14 12.64 16.04
CA PHE A 287 25.81 12.63 17.46
C PHE A 287 26.51 11.51 18.24
N LEU A 288 27.02 10.49 17.56
CA LEU A 288 27.81 9.44 18.22
C LEU A 288 29.16 9.97 18.66
N THR A 289 29.74 10.89 17.90
CA THR A 289 31.03 11.53 18.23
C THR A 289 30.85 12.69 19.20
N TYR A 290 29.83 13.52 18.97
CA TYR A 290 29.70 14.81 19.69
C TYR A 290 28.64 14.78 20.81
N GLY A 291 27.87 13.70 20.94
CA GLY A 291 26.76 13.62 21.90
C GLY A 291 25.46 14.22 21.39
N ALA A 292 24.42 14.16 22.20
CA ALA A 292 23.12 14.76 21.91
C ALA A 292 22.96 16.11 22.62
N GLY A 293 22.10 16.97 22.10
CA GLY A 293 21.67 18.19 22.78
C GLY A 293 21.99 19.51 22.10
N VAL A 294 21.60 20.58 22.76
CA VAL A 294 21.61 21.95 22.19
C VAL A 294 23.03 22.40 21.87
N GLU A 295 23.91 22.40 22.82
CA GLU A 295 25.28 22.89 22.65
C GLU A 295 26.07 22.10 21.64
N ALA A 296 26.05 20.75 21.79
CA ALA A 296 26.77 19.84 20.92
C ALA A 296 26.32 19.98 19.45
N SER A 297 25.02 20.03 19.18
CA SER A 297 24.50 20.16 17.82
C SER A 297 24.68 21.55 17.22
N THR A 298 24.71 22.59 18.01
CA THR A 298 24.99 23.97 17.53
C THR A 298 26.41 24.09 17.01
N LEU A 299 27.37 23.51 17.71
CA LEU A 299 28.79 23.63 17.40
C LEU A 299 29.26 22.70 16.28
N ASN A 300 28.61 21.56 16.11
CA ASN A 300 29.15 20.45 15.30
C ASN A 300 28.24 19.99 14.15
N ARG A 301 27.10 20.64 13.90
CA ARG A 301 26.30 20.34 12.70
C ARG A 301 26.96 20.88 11.44
N GLU A 302 26.89 20.12 10.39
CA GLU A 302 27.42 20.48 9.07
C GLU A 302 26.28 20.80 8.09
N PHE A 303 26.41 21.91 7.38
CA PHE A 303 25.51 22.26 6.30
C PHE A 303 25.88 21.46 5.05
N ILE A 304 24.89 20.79 4.43
CA ILE A 304 25.06 20.00 3.20
C ILE A 304 24.61 20.80 1.97
N CYS A 305 23.34 21.20 1.93
CA CYS A 305 22.76 21.92 0.82
C CYS A 305 21.44 22.57 1.20
N THR A 306 20.87 23.35 0.26
CA THR A 306 19.53 23.90 0.37
C THR A 306 18.63 23.28 -0.67
N ILE A 307 17.47 22.76 -0.26
CA ILE A 307 16.41 22.25 -1.13
C ILE A 307 15.30 23.29 -1.16
N GLN A 308 14.99 23.82 -2.34
CA GLN A 308 13.91 24.78 -2.50
C GLN A 308 12.58 24.08 -2.68
N ASP A 309 11.66 24.34 -1.77
CA ASP A 309 10.26 23.99 -1.85
C ASP A 309 9.43 25.18 -1.42
N SER A 310 8.19 25.31 -1.87
CA SER A 310 7.33 26.46 -1.55
C SER A 310 7.10 26.65 -0.05
N ASN A 311 7.11 25.56 0.72
CA ASN A 311 6.99 25.55 2.16
C ASN A 311 8.19 24.85 2.85
N TRP A 312 9.31 24.69 2.16
CA TRP A 312 10.53 24.04 2.66
C TRP A 312 10.30 22.61 3.20
N GLU A 313 9.26 21.94 2.69
CA GLU A 313 8.81 20.65 3.18
C GLU A 313 9.35 19.53 2.32
N PHE A 314 10.33 18.80 2.84
CA PHE A 314 10.82 17.57 2.24
C PHE A 314 11.19 16.57 3.33
N ASN A 315 11.07 15.28 3.00
CA ASN A 315 11.54 14.21 3.85
C ASN A 315 12.72 13.46 3.21
N ILE A 316 13.37 12.65 4.03
CA ILE A 316 14.60 11.94 3.66
C ILE A 316 14.36 10.47 3.91
N THR A 317 14.65 9.61 2.92
CA THR A 317 14.63 8.16 3.09
C THR A 317 15.96 7.59 2.66
N MET A 318 16.67 6.94 3.60
CA MET A 318 17.94 6.29 3.34
C MET A 318 17.75 4.97 2.63
N HIS A 319 18.55 4.72 1.60
CA HIS A 319 18.65 3.39 1.01
C HIS A 319 19.26 2.41 2.03
N PRO A 320 18.77 1.15 2.13
CA PRO A 320 19.28 0.18 3.11
C PRO A 320 20.78 -0.08 3.07
N SER A 321 21.43 0.07 1.90
CA SER A 321 22.89 -0.04 1.79
C SER A 321 23.66 1.16 2.34
N GLY A 322 22.99 2.31 2.52
CA GLY A 322 23.66 3.58 2.82
C GLY A 322 24.27 4.30 1.60
N ASN A 323 24.29 3.68 0.42
CA ASN A 323 24.96 4.26 -0.75
C ASN A 323 24.28 5.54 -1.29
N TYR A 324 23.01 5.72 -1.00
CA TYR A 324 22.28 6.92 -1.40
C TYR A 324 21.03 7.16 -0.54
N ALA A 325 20.45 8.32 -0.68
CA ALA A 325 19.16 8.68 -0.08
C ALA A 325 18.27 9.37 -1.11
N TYR A 326 16.96 9.23 -0.92
CA TYR A 326 15.97 10.02 -1.64
C TYR A 326 15.46 11.17 -0.76
N LEU A 327 15.34 12.34 -1.40
CA LEU A 327 14.68 13.53 -0.87
C LEU A 327 13.34 13.66 -1.57
N VAL A 328 12.25 13.49 -0.84
CA VAL A 328 10.90 13.64 -1.38
C VAL A 328 10.44 15.07 -1.15
N VAL A 329 10.39 15.88 -2.23
CA VAL A 329 10.09 17.31 -2.18
C VAL A 329 8.61 17.52 -2.48
N LYS A 330 7.82 17.61 -1.41
CA LYS A 330 6.38 17.51 -1.43
C LYS A 330 5.69 18.56 -2.31
N ASN A 331 5.92 19.84 -2.03
CA ASN A 331 5.14 20.91 -2.65
C ASN A 331 5.65 21.33 -4.03
N GLN A 332 6.77 20.76 -4.46
CA GLN A 332 7.35 20.96 -5.80
C GLN A 332 7.24 19.71 -6.67
N HIS A 333 6.62 18.62 -6.17
CA HIS A 333 6.17 17.46 -6.94
C HIS A 333 7.30 16.65 -7.59
N TYR A 334 8.45 16.50 -6.90
CA TYR A 334 9.58 15.72 -7.40
C TYR A 334 10.33 14.97 -6.29
N ILE A 335 11.18 14.05 -6.70
CA ILE A 335 12.10 13.30 -5.83
C ILE A 335 13.52 13.53 -6.34
N MET A 336 14.45 13.79 -5.43
CA MET A 336 15.88 13.89 -5.70
C MET A 336 16.61 12.68 -5.13
N ARG A 337 17.77 12.38 -5.68
CA ARG A 337 18.72 11.41 -5.16
C ARG A 337 20.01 12.11 -4.74
N MET A 338 20.55 11.73 -3.59
CA MET A 338 21.90 12.09 -3.13
C MET A 338 22.73 10.80 -2.99
N ASN A 339 23.89 10.75 -3.62
CA ASN A 339 24.81 9.64 -3.43
C ASN A 339 25.74 9.89 -2.23
N TYR A 340 25.98 8.85 -1.46
CA TYR A 340 26.86 8.91 -0.29
C TYR A 340 28.32 8.72 -0.70
N ASN A 341 29.19 9.57 -0.21
CA ASN A 341 30.65 9.43 -0.36
C ASN A 341 31.21 8.79 0.91
N TRP A 342 31.68 7.55 0.77
CA TRP A 342 32.20 6.76 1.90
C TRP A 342 33.51 7.27 2.46
N GLU A 343 34.33 7.97 1.66
CA GLU A 343 35.61 8.55 2.09
C GLU A 343 35.36 9.78 2.96
N SER A 344 34.56 10.70 2.50
CA SER A 344 34.22 11.92 3.25
C SER A 344 33.09 11.74 4.25
N LYS A 345 32.43 10.58 4.27
CA LYS A 345 31.27 10.23 5.12
C LYS A 345 30.16 11.29 5.07
N THR A 346 29.79 11.73 3.88
CA THR A 346 28.74 12.70 3.69
C THR A 346 28.04 12.50 2.35
N PHE A 347 26.84 13.06 2.19
CA PHE A 347 26.13 13.06 0.92
C PHE A 347 26.66 14.16 -0.01
N GLY A 348 26.74 13.84 -1.30
CA GLY A 348 27.02 14.80 -2.35
C GLY A 348 25.79 15.65 -2.73
N THR A 349 25.96 16.48 -3.76
CA THR A 349 24.90 17.33 -4.30
C THR A 349 23.72 16.50 -4.81
N PRO A 350 22.47 16.80 -4.36
CA PRO A 350 21.29 16.09 -4.85
C PRO A 350 20.96 16.46 -6.30
N TYR A 351 20.40 15.47 -7.02
CA TYR A 351 19.93 15.64 -8.39
C TYR A 351 18.53 15.03 -8.55
N LEU A 352 17.79 15.52 -9.54
CA LEU A 352 16.43 15.05 -9.85
C LEU A 352 16.47 13.60 -10.33
N ILE A 353 15.75 12.69 -9.67
CA ILE A 353 15.58 11.31 -10.11
C ILE A 353 14.23 11.09 -10.80
N CYS A 354 13.17 11.75 -10.36
CA CYS A 354 11.86 11.70 -11.01
C CYS A 354 10.93 12.86 -10.59
N GLY A 355 9.91 13.09 -11.41
CA GLY A 355 8.94 14.16 -11.23
C GLY A 355 9.33 15.43 -11.95
N GLY A 356 8.48 16.44 -11.93
CA GLY A 356 8.72 17.74 -12.55
C GLY A 356 8.63 18.88 -11.55
N VAL A 357 9.69 19.68 -11.43
CA VAL A 357 9.70 20.82 -10.50
C VAL A 357 8.53 21.75 -10.81
N SER A 358 7.68 21.99 -9.80
CA SER A 358 6.44 22.80 -9.91
C SER A 358 5.42 22.27 -10.94
N GLN A 359 5.51 21.01 -11.36
CA GLN A 359 4.65 20.40 -12.37
C GLN A 359 3.84 19.23 -11.76
N ALA A 360 2.79 19.57 -11.02
CA ALA A 360 1.88 18.58 -10.49
C ALA A 360 1.17 17.80 -11.62
N GLY A 361 0.90 16.53 -11.39
CA GLY A 361 0.14 15.69 -12.32
C GLY A 361 0.20 14.21 -11.97
N TRP A 362 -0.47 13.42 -12.78
CA TRP A 362 -0.45 11.96 -12.67
C TRP A 362 -0.03 11.37 -14.02
N LEU A 363 1.24 11.00 -14.12
CA LEU A 363 1.80 10.37 -15.32
C LEU A 363 2.90 9.38 -14.90
N ASP A 364 2.79 8.15 -15.35
CA ASP A 364 3.85 7.16 -15.30
C ASP A 364 4.92 7.54 -16.34
N GLY A 365 6.20 7.34 -16.04
CA GLY A 365 7.27 7.74 -16.96
C GLY A 365 8.65 7.60 -16.36
N VAL A 366 9.66 8.06 -17.10
CA VAL A 366 11.07 7.98 -16.71
C VAL A 366 11.58 9.38 -16.34
N GLY A 367 12.22 9.50 -15.18
CA GLY A 367 12.87 10.74 -14.78
C GLY A 367 11.92 11.94 -14.77
N ALA A 368 12.35 13.03 -15.38
CA ALA A 368 11.58 14.27 -15.47
C ALA A 368 10.30 14.19 -16.34
N SER A 369 10.06 13.10 -17.06
CA SER A 369 8.79 12.88 -17.78
C SER A 369 7.66 12.41 -16.89
N ALA A 370 7.96 11.79 -15.76
CA ALA A 370 6.95 11.42 -14.77
C ALA A 370 6.28 12.67 -14.17
N ARG A 371 5.03 12.53 -13.71
CA ARG A 371 4.33 13.57 -12.97
C ARG A 371 3.81 13.01 -11.64
N LEU A 372 4.07 13.77 -10.58
CA LEU A 372 3.69 13.47 -9.21
C LEU A 372 2.80 14.61 -8.69
N SER A 373 2.09 14.38 -7.61
CA SER A 373 1.35 15.45 -6.92
C SER A 373 1.46 15.30 -5.41
N SER A 374 2.25 16.18 -4.79
CA SER A 374 2.55 16.18 -3.36
C SER A 374 3.04 14.81 -2.86
N PRO A 375 4.11 14.23 -3.43
CA PRO A 375 4.65 12.97 -2.94
C PRO A 375 5.01 13.10 -1.46
N TYR A 376 4.85 12.00 -0.71
CA TYR A 376 5.09 12.00 0.72
C TYR A 376 6.00 10.85 1.14
N GLN A 377 5.73 10.15 2.24
CA GLN A 377 6.59 9.05 2.69
C GLN A 377 6.74 7.97 1.63
N GLY A 378 7.96 7.46 1.51
CA GLY A 378 8.24 6.24 0.77
C GLY A 378 9.18 5.33 1.54
N ILE A 379 9.27 4.09 1.09
CA ILE A 379 10.09 3.02 1.65
C ILE A 379 10.82 2.27 0.54
N PHE A 380 12.00 1.79 0.82
CA PHE A 380 12.72 0.86 -0.04
C PHE A 380 12.25 -0.57 0.21
N VAL A 381 11.84 -1.26 -0.84
CA VAL A 381 11.38 -2.65 -0.80
C VAL A 381 12.26 -3.51 -1.69
N LYS A 382 12.83 -4.57 -1.13
CA LYS A 382 13.69 -5.49 -1.87
C LYS A 382 12.90 -6.21 -2.96
N ASN A 383 13.34 -6.07 -4.22
CA ASN A 383 12.72 -6.70 -5.38
C ASN A 383 13.35 -8.07 -5.64
N GLN A 384 12.58 -9.14 -5.48
CA GLN A 384 13.07 -10.51 -5.63
C GLN A 384 13.51 -10.85 -7.06
N ALA A 385 12.96 -10.19 -8.07
CA ALA A 385 13.43 -10.35 -9.44
C ALA A 385 14.84 -9.79 -9.62
N TYR A 386 15.13 -8.61 -9.04
CA TYR A 386 16.47 -8.03 -9.08
C TYR A 386 17.49 -8.89 -8.32
N VAL A 387 17.07 -9.52 -7.20
CA VAL A 387 17.90 -10.48 -6.48
C VAL A 387 18.23 -11.68 -7.37
N ALA A 388 17.23 -12.24 -8.04
CA ALA A 388 17.41 -13.38 -8.93
C ALA A 388 18.28 -13.06 -10.16
N GLU A 389 18.21 -11.82 -10.65
CA GLU A 389 19.02 -11.29 -11.76
C GLU A 389 20.43 -10.88 -11.32
N GLY A 390 20.72 -10.85 -10.02
CA GLY A 390 22.02 -10.40 -9.48
C GLY A 390 22.32 -8.92 -9.68
N LYS A 391 21.28 -8.07 -9.74
CA LYS A 391 21.48 -6.62 -9.87
C LYS A 391 22.21 -6.04 -8.67
N GLU A 392 23.02 -5.02 -8.90
CA GLU A 392 23.73 -4.29 -7.86
C GLU A 392 22.74 -3.60 -6.90
N ASP A 393 21.80 -2.86 -7.43
CA ASP A 393 20.70 -2.29 -6.67
C ASP A 393 19.46 -3.20 -6.77
N GLN A 394 19.02 -3.69 -5.62
CA GLN A 394 17.96 -4.69 -5.52
C GLN A 394 16.66 -4.12 -4.94
N TYR A 395 16.51 -2.79 -4.89
CA TYR A 395 15.37 -2.18 -4.22
C TYR A 395 14.59 -1.25 -5.13
N ASP A 396 13.27 -1.40 -5.10
CA ASP A 396 12.35 -0.38 -5.60
C ASP A 396 11.94 0.55 -4.45
N PHE A 397 11.65 1.79 -4.77
CA PHE A 397 11.13 2.77 -3.83
C PHE A 397 9.62 2.94 -4.01
N TYR A 398 8.85 2.48 -3.03
CA TYR A 398 7.41 2.66 -2.99
C TYR A 398 7.09 3.94 -2.24
N PHE A 399 6.24 4.81 -2.78
CA PHE A 399 5.92 6.08 -2.14
C PHE A 399 4.46 6.48 -2.31
N CYS A 400 3.97 7.27 -1.36
CA CYS A 400 2.66 7.90 -1.41
C CYS A 400 2.71 9.08 -2.39
N ASP A 401 1.94 9.01 -3.47
CA ASP A 401 1.68 10.14 -4.36
C ASP A 401 0.34 10.76 -3.92
N ARG A 402 0.44 11.59 -2.87
CA ARG A 402 -0.63 11.96 -1.95
C ARG A 402 -1.86 12.55 -2.67
N ASP A 403 -1.68 13.63 -3.40
CA ASP A 403 -2.79 14.32 -4.05
C ASP A 403 -3.21 13.66 -5.38
N ASN A 404 -2.46 12.64 -5.82
CA ASN A 404 -2.87 11.71 -6.87
C ASN A 404 -3.64 10.50 -6.33
N HIS A 405 -3.82 10.36 -5.02
CA HIS A 405 -4.57 9.26 -4.39
C HIS A 405 -4.03 7.87 -4.76
N ALA A 406 -2.71 7.74 -4.87
CA ALA A 406 -2.05 6.56 -5.37
C ALA A 406 -0.79 6.20 -4.56
N ILE A 407 -0.43 4.92 -4.60
CA ILE A 407 0.91 4.45 -4.26
C ILE A 407 1.65 4.21 -5.57
N ARG A 408 2.87 4.78 -5.66
CA ARG A 408 3.72 4.67 -6.85
C ARG A 408 4.99 3.88 -6.51
N VAL A 409 5.64 3.38 -7.54
CA VAL A 409 6.94 2.72 -7.47
C VAL A 409 7.92 3.49 -8.34
N LEU A 410 9.10 3.75 -7.78
CA LEU A 410 10.25 4.31 -8.48
C LEU A 410 11.35 3.24 -8.49
N THR A 411 11.81 2.85 -9.68
CA THR A 411 12.95 1.94 -9.82
C THR A 411 14.28 2.69 -9.65
N PRO A 412 15.39 1.98 -9.40
CA PRO A 412 16.72 2.60 -9.33
C PRO A 412 17.10 3.42 -10.57
N GLU A 413 16.57 3.04 -11.75
CA GLU A 413 16.80 3.69 -13.03
C GLU A 413 15.92 4.94 -13.26
N GLY A 414 15.06 5.28 -12.30
CA GLY A 414 14.19 6.47 -12.39
C GLY A 414 12.86 6.23 -13.09
N ILE A 415 12.41 4.99 -13.25
CA ILE A 415 11.10 4.66 -13.84
C ILE A 415 10.04 4.74 -12.75
N VAL A 416 9.00 5.55 -12.98
CA VAL A 416 7.84 5.67 -12.09
C VAL A 416 6.64 4.96 -12.68
N THR A 417 6.02 4.08 -11.90
CA THR A 417 4.77 3.39 -12.26
C THR A 417 3.75 3.46 -11.12
N THR A 418 2.47 3.34 -11.45
CA THR A 418 1.42 3.30 -10.44
C THR A 418 1.23 1.88 -9.91
N PHE A 419 1.44 1.67 -8.61
CA PHE A 419 1.30 0.37 -7.96
C PHE A 419 -0.14 0.10 -7.52
N ALA A 420 -0.77 1.04 -6.81
CA ALA A 420 -2.12 0.85 -6.26
C ALA A 420 -2.90 2.16 -6.21
N GLY A 421 -4.22 2.05 -6.11
CA GLY A 421 -5.12 3.19 -6.03
C GLY A 421 -5.68 3.64 -7.39
N ARG A 422 -6.61 4.59 -7.34
CA ARG A 422 -7.33 5.17 -8.51
C ARG A 422 -8.15 4.15 -9.29
N GLY A 423 -8.46 2.98 -8.69
CA GLY A 423 -9.33 1.98 -9.31
C GLY A 423 -10.78 2.43 -9.38
N SER A 424 -11.59 1.74 -10.23
CA SER A 424 -13.03 2.02 -10.43
C SER A 424 -13.38 3.47 -10.81
N THR A 425 -12.43 4.28 -11.26
CA THR A 425 -12.63 5.68 -11.67
C THR A 425 -13.68 5.82 -12.77
N SER A 426 -13.86 4.78 -13.59
CA SER A 426 -14.88 4.73 -14.64
C SER A 426 -16.32 4.71 -14.11
N VAL A 427 -16.51 4.38 -12.83
CA VAL A 427 -17.86 4.28 -12.23
C VAL A 427 -18.42 5.65 -11.87
N ASP A 428 -17.63 6.53 -11.27
CA ASP A 428 -18.06 7.83 -10.75
C ASP A 428 -17.12 9.00 -11.11
N GLY A 429 -16.04 8.73 -11.87
CA GLY A 429 -15.05 9.72 -12.29
C GLY A 429 -14.07 10.17 -11.21
N LYS A 430 -14.15 9.63 -9.98
CA LYS A 430 -13.35 10.08 -8.84
C LYS A 430 -12.13 9.19 -8.63
N PRO A 431 -10.91 9.73 -8.52
CA PRO A 431 -9.72 8.95 -8.19
C PRO A 431 -9.58 8.65 -6.68
N GLU A 432 -10.17 9.50 -5.83
CA GLU A 432 -10.13 9.37 -4.37
C GLU A 432 -11.23 8.47 -3.82
N GLY A 433 -10.99 7.89 -2.65
CA GLY A 433 -12.00 7.11 -1.93
C GLY A 433 -11.39 6.20 -0.86
N TYR A 434 -12.26 5.42 -0.23
CA TYR A 434 -11.93 4.41 0.79
C TYR A 434 -12.49 3.07 0.31
N ILE A 435 -11.97 2.55 -0.81
CA ILE A 435 -12.48 1.35 -1.46
C ILE A 435 -11.42 0.26 -1.39
N ASN A 436 -11.82 -0.89 -0.83
CA ASN A 436 -11.03 -2.11 -0.81
C ASN A 436 -11.19 -2.88 -2.12
N GLY A 437 -10.25 -3.79 -2.42
CA GLY A 437 -10.32 -4.66 -3.59
C GLY A 437 -9.00 -4.76 -4.32
N ALA A 438 -9.04 -5.15 -5.58
CA ALA A 438 -7.86 -5.30 -6.42
C ALA A 438 -7.08 -3.99 -6.52
N ILE A 439 -5.76 -4.06 -6.35
CA ILE A 439 -4.91 -2.87 -6.17
C ILE A 439 -5.04 -1.81 -7.25
N ARG A 440 -5.36 -2.21 -8.50
CA ARG A 440 -5.49 -1.32 -9.66
C ARG A 440 -6.91 -1.23 -10.21
N ALA A 441 -7.71 -2.29 -10.07
CA ALA A 441 -9.05 -2.32 -10.63
C ALA A 441 -10.09 -1.64 -9.72
N ASP A 442 -9.96 -1.82 -8.39
CA ASP A 442 -10.99 -1.43 -7.43
C ASP A 442 -10.50 -0.41 -6.40
N ALA A 443 -9.31 -0.65 -5.83
CA ALA A 443 -8.83 0.06 -4.64
C ALA A 443 -8.71 1.56 -4.87
N ARG A 444 -9.21 2.35 -3.91
CA ARG A 444 -9.04 3.80 -3.86
C ARG A 444 -8.52 4.24 -2.50
N PHE A 445 -7.62 5.19 -2.54
CA PHE A 445 -7.12 5.89 -1.35
C PHE A 445 -7.62 7.35 -1.36
N ASN A 446 -7.64 7.96 -0.20
CA ASN A 446 -7.85 9.40 -0.08
C ASN A 446 -6.63 10.04 0.56
N LYS A 447 -5.75 10.60 -0.26
CA LYS A 447 -4.51 11.29 0.15
C LYS A 447 -3.63 10.41 1.06
N PRO A 448 -3.12 9.27 0.56
CA PRO A 448 -2.20 8.44 1.35
C PRO A 448 -0.95 9.24 1.70
N VAL A 449 -0.46 9.11 2.94
CA VAL A 449 0.68 9.89 3.44
C VAL A 449 1.83 9.03 3.94
N SER A 450 1.58 7.78 4.32
CA SER A 450 2.63 6.96 4.94
C SER A 450 2.58 5.51 4.49
N LEU A 451 3.77 4.87 4.49
CA LEU A 451 4.02 3.47 4.15
C LEU A 451 5.02 2.87 5.16
N ALA A 452 4.90 1.57 5.40
CA ALA A 452 5.88 0.80 6.17
C ALA A 452 6.00 -0.64 5.65
#